data_a2fe71834280af86714cbb64073adcaf
#
_entry.id   a2fe71834280af86714cbb64073adcaf
#
_cell.length_a   1.000
_cell.length_b   1.000
_cell.length_c   1.000
_cell.angle_alpha   90.00
_cell.angle_beta   90.00
_cell.angle_gamma   90.00
#
_symmetry.space_group_name_H-M   'P 1'
#
loop_
_entity.id
_entity.type
_entity.pdbx_description
1 polymer ?
#
loop_
_entity_poly.entity_id
_entity_poly.type
_entity_poly.pdbx_seq_one_letter_code
_entity_poly.pdbx_strand_id
1 'polypeptide(L)'
;SAYDRPSYAFEELVAELGAAFLMSDFGLLQEPSEDTIAYLDSWSKCLKENKKAIFKACTLASQGVDFMHDLNEKANNNKAA
;
A
#
# COMPACT_ATOMS: atom_id res chain seq x y z
N SER A 1 8.92 9.36 -18.79
CA SER A 1 9.56 9.04 -17.53
C SER A 1 9.13 7.66 -17.03
N ALA A 2 9.88 7.06 -16.14
CA ALA A 2 9.54 5.75 -15.57
C ALA A 2 8.20 5.80 -14.82
N TYR A 3 7.82 6.96 -14.30
CA TYR A 3 6.56 7.16 -13.58
C TYR A 3 5.33 7.08 -14.49
N ASP A 4 5.51 7.22 -15.79
CA ASP A 4 4.40 7.17 -16.76
C ASP A 4 4.06 5.74 -17.17
N ARG A 5 4.84 4.76 -16.75
CA ARG A 5 4.59 3.34 -17.07
C ARG A 5 3.52 2.78 -16.15
N PRO A 6 2.44 2.22 -16.69
CA PRO A 6 1.36 1.66 -15.86
C PRO A 6 1.83 0.59 -14.87
N SER A 7 2.82 -0.25 -15.25
CA SER A 7 3.33 -1.30 -14.37
C SER A 7 4.09 -0.72 -13.17
N TYR A 8 4.94 0.28 -13.40
CA TYR A 8 5.67 0.96 -12.33
C TYR A 8 4.69 1.67 -11.40
N ALA A 9 3.77 2.39 -12.03
CA ALA A 9 2.73 3.08 -11.30
C ALA A 9 1.93 2.11 -10.41
N PHE A 10 1.57 0.95 -10.91
CA PHE A 10 0.84 -0.06 -10.14
C PHE A 10 1.62 -0.52 -8.91
N GLU A 11 2.91 -0.81 -9.07
CA GLU A 11 3.79 -1.24 -7.97
C GLU A 11 3.91 -0.16 -6.89
N GLU A 12 4.05 1.10 -7.30
CA GLU A 12 4.07 2.24 -6.38
C GLU A 12 2.78 2.34 -5.58
N LEU A 13 1.63 2.14 -6.23
CA LEU A 13 0.33 2.17 -5.57
C LEU A 13 0.22 1.07 -4.52
N VAL A 14 0.66 -0.15 -4.84
CA VAL A 14 0.65 -1.26 -3.88
C VAL A 14 1.48 -0.91 -2.66
N ALA A 15 2.67 -0.33 -2.86
CA ALA A 15 3.56 0.06 -1.77
C ALA A 15 2.94 1.14 -0.88
N GLU A 16 2.33 2.18 -1.48
CA GLU A 16 1.68 3.26 -0.72
C GLU A 16 0.47 2.77 0.06
N LEU A 17 -0.36 1.95 -0.56
CA LEU A 17 -1.53 1.36 0.13
C LEU A 17 -1.09 0.45 1.27
N GLY A 18 -0.05 -0.37 1.05
CA GLY A 18 0.49 -1.23 2.09
C GLY A 18 1.00 -0.44 3.28
N ALA A 19 1.74 0.64 3.03
CA ALA A 19 2.22 1.52 4.09
C ALA A 19 1.06 2.15 4.87
N ALA A 20 0.03 2.63 4.18
CA ALA A 20 -1.14 3.22 4.81
C ALA A 20 -1.89 2.21 5.67
N PHE A 21 -2.07 0.97 5.18
CA PHE A 21 -2.74 -0.10 5.94
C PHE A 21 -1.96 -0.46 7.20
N LEU A 22 -0.63 -0.57 7.09
CA LEU A 22 0.22 -0.85 8.26
C LEU A 22 0.12 0.27 9.29
N MET A 23 0.19 1.53 8.87
CA MET A 23 0.08 2.65 9.78
C MET A 23 -1.27 2.68 10.47
N SER A 24 -2.34 2.37 9.75
CA SER A 24 -3.69 2.25 10.31
C SER A 24 -3.75 1.15 11.37
N ASP A 25 -3.15 -0.01 11.10
CA ASP A 25 -3.16 -1.14 12.04
C ASP A 25 -2.41 -0.83 13.32
N PHE A 26 -1.38 0.01 13.25
CA PHE A 26 -0.64 0.46 14.44
C PHE A 26 -1.26 1.70 15.10
N GLY A 27 -2.39 2.17 14.61
CA GLY A 27 -3.05 3.35 15.17
C GLY A 27 -2.32 4.66 14.87
N LEU A 28 -1.47 4.68 13.85
CA LEU A 28 -0.64 5.83 13.48
C LEU A 28 -1.28 6.64 12.34
N LEU A 29 -2.61 6.68 12.29
CA LEU A 29 -3.32 7.46 11.27
C LEU A 29 -3.04 8.93 11.44
N GLN A 30 -2.43 9.52 10.43
CA GLN A 30 -2.22 10.96 10.31
C GLN A 30 -3.02 11.46 9.12
N GLU A 31 -3.34 12.76 9.13
CA GLU A 31 -3.93 13.38 7.96
C GLU A 31 -3.00 13.22 6.77
N PRO A 32 -3.54 12.91 5.57
CA PRO A 32 -2.70 12.79 4.38
C PRO A 32 -1.94 14.09 4.12
N SER A 33 -0.65 13.99 3.83
CA SER A 33 0.14 15.15 3.42
C SER A 33 -0.29 15.62 2.03
N GLU A 34 0.07 16.86 1.68
CA GLU A 34 -0.18 17.39 0.33
C GLU A 34 0.47 16.51 -0.74
N ASP A 35 1.66 15.97 -0.45
CA ASP A 35 2.37 15.09 -1.36
C ASP A 35 1.60 13.78 -1.57
N THR A 36 1.04 13.22 -0.52
CA THR A 36 0.21 12.01 -0.62
C THR A 36 -1.04 12.28 -1.46
N ILE A 37 -1.69 13.42 -1.25
CA ILE A 37 -2.89 13.80 -2.01
C ILE A 37 -2.53 13.97 -3.49
N ALA A 38 -1.45 14.66 -3.81
CA ALA A 38 -0.99 14.84 -5.19
C ALA A 38 -0.64 13.50 -5.85
N TYR A 39 -0.03 12.62 -5.09
CA TYR A 39 0.33 11.28 -5.53
C TYR A 39 -0.91 10.46 -5.89
N LEU A 40 -1.90 10.44 -5.00
CA LEU A 40 -3.16 9.72 -5.23
C LEU A 40 -3.93 10.30 -6.42
N ASP A 41 -3.88 11.62 -6.60
CA ASP A 41 -4.50 12.26 -7.75
C ASP A 41 -3.85 11.82 -9.06
N SER A 42 -2.52 11.79 -9.10
CA SER A 42 -1.78 11.28 -10.27
C SER A 42 -2.12 9.83 -10.58
N TRP A 43 -2.25 9.01 -9.55
CA TRP A 43 -2.64 7.62 -9.66
C TRP A 43 -4.04 7.46 -10.22
N SER A 44 -4.97 8.23 -9.68
CA SER A 44 -6.35 8.25 -10.11
C SER A 44 -6.45 8.56 -11.61
N LYS A 45 -5.64 9.50 -12.09
CA LYS A 45 -5.59 9.84 -13.52
C LYS A 45 -5.01 8.71 -14.36
N CYS A 46 -3.97 8.05 -13.87
CA CYS A 46 -3.32 6.95 -14.58
C CYS A 46 -4.23 5.71 -14.68
N LEU A 47 -5.01 5.45 -13.64
CA LEU A 47 -5.81 4.23 -13.52
C LEU A 47 -7.31 4.44 -13.69
N LYS A 48 -7.76 5.66 -14.03
CA LYS A 48 -9.20 5.98 -14.08
C LYS A 48 -10.01 5.07 -14.99
N GLU A 49 -9.42 4.52 -16.03
CA GLU A 49 -10.08 3.62 -16.95
C GLU A 49 -9.90 2.15 -16.58
N ASN A 50 -9.17 1.87 -15.49
CA ASN A 50 -8.90 0.51 -15.06
C ASN A 50 -9.18 0.34 -13.56
N LYS A 51 -10.47 0.33 -13.21
CA LYS A 51 -10.90 0.13 -11.81
C LYS A 51 -10.42 -1.21 -11.24
N LYS A 52 -10.32 -2.24 -12.09
CA LYS A 52 -9.82 -3.56 -11.66
C LYS A 52 -8.39 -3.48 -11.15
N ALA A 53 -7.55 -2.63 -11.74
CA ALA A 53 -6.18 -2.45 -11.29
C ALA A 53 -6.12 -1.87 -9.86
N ILE A 54 -7.02 -0.94 -9.53
CA ILE A 54 -7.09 -0.37 -8.19
C ILE A 54 -7.49 -1.44 -7.17
N PHE A 55 -8.53 -2.24 -7.45
CA PHE A 55 -8.94 -3.32 -6.56
C PHE A 55 -7.86 -4.37 -6.39
N LYS A 56 -7.16 -4.73 -7.47
CA LYS A 56 -6.04 -5.67 -7.41
C LYS A 56 -4.89 -5.12 -6.56
N ALA A 57 -4.58 -3.82 -6.68
CA ALA A 57 -3.56 -3.18 -5.86
C ALA A 57 -3.91 -3.23 -4.38
N CYS A 58 -5.17 -2.97 -4.03
CA CYS A 58 -5.63 -3.04 -2.64
C CYS A 58 -5.52 -4.48 -2.09
N THR A 59 -5.87 -5.48 -2.89
CA THR A 59 -5.77 -6.88 -2.50
C THR A 59 -4.30 -7.27 -2.24
N LEU A 60 -3.39 -6.91 -3.14
CA LEU A 60 -1.97 -7.20 -2.98
C LEU A 60 -1.37 -6.49 -1.78
N ALA A 61 -1.77 -5.24 -1.55
CA ALA A 61 -1.32 -4.48 -0.38
C ALA A 61 -1.78 -5.14 0.92
N SER A 62 -3.03 -5.57 1.00
CA SER A 62 -3.57 -6.27 2.16
C SER A 62 -2.83 -7.59 2.41
N GLN A 63 -2.56 -8.36 1.37
CA GLN A 63 -1.81 -9.61 1.49
C GLN A 63 -0.39 -9.36 2.01
N GLY A 64 0.26 -8.31 1.54
CA GLY A 64 1.59 -7.92 2.02
C GLY A 64 1.58 -7.56 3.49
N VAL A 65 0.58 -6.82 3.94
CA VAL A 65 0.41 -6.45 5.36
C VAL A 65 0.17 -7.68 6.21
N ASP A 66 -0.70 -8.59 5.78
CA ASP A 66 -0.96 -9.86 6.49
C ASP A 66 0.32 -10.68 6.63
N PHE A 67 1.11 -10.75 5.57
CA PHE A 67 2.39 -11.44 5.60
C PHE A 67 3.34 -10.84 6.64
N MET A 68 3.40 -9.51 6.72
CA MET A 68 4.24 -8.82 7.69
C MET A 68 3.76 -9.05 9.12
N HIS A 69 2.46 -9.08 9.36
CA HIS A 69 1.91 -9.42 10.68
C HIS A 69 2.26 -10.84 11.07
N ASP A 70 2.16 -11.79 10.14
CA ASP A 70 2.53 -13.18 10.41
C ASP A 70 4.00 -13.31 10.79
N LEU A 71 4.90 -12.61 10.09
CA LEU A 71 6.31 -12.59 10.43
C LEU A 71 6.56 -12.01 11.82
N ASN A 72 5.85 -10.94 12.17
CA ASN A 72 5.97 -10.31 13.47
C ASN A 72 5.48 -11.24 14.59
N GLU A 73 4.36 -11.93 14.40
CA GLU A 73 3.86 -12.91 15.36
C GLU A 73 4.87 -14.04 15.58
N LYS A 74 5.43 -14.59 14.52
CA LYS A 74 6.43 -15.65 14.61
C LYS A 74 7.67 -15.18 15.36
N ALA A 75 8.14 -13.96 15.10
CA ALA A 75 9.27 -13.40 15.80
C ALA A 75 8.98 -13.23 17.30
N ASN A 76 7.79 -12.75 17.65
CA ASN A 76 7.38 -12.58 19.04
C ASN A 76 7.23 -13.93 19.75
N ASN A 77 6.66 -14.92 19.09
CA ASN A 77 6.52 -16.27 19.66
C ASN A 77 7.89 -16.92 19.90
N ASN A 78 8.84 -16.74 18.98
CA ASN A 78 10.20 -17.25 19.16
C ASN A 78 10.91 -16.58 20.32
N LYS A 79 10.66 -15.29 20.57
CA LYS A 79 11.23 -14.57 21.72
C LYS A 79 10.61 -15.02 23.05
N ALA A 80 9.34 -15.43 23.02
CA ALA A 80 8.65 -15.89 24.21
C ALA A 80 9.03 -17.32 24.61
N ALA A 81 9.57 -18.06 23.69
CA ALA A 81 10.09 -19.39 23.95
C ALA A 81 11.48 -19.31 24.57
#